data_694e259986e48c6dce234a8c77ab52fc
#
_entry.id   694e259986e48c6dce234a8c77ab52fc
#
_cell.length_a   1.000
_cell.length_b   1.000
_cell.length_c   1.000
_cell.angle_alpha   90.00
_cell.angle_beta   90.00
_cell.angle_gamma   90.00
#
_symmetry.space_group_name_H-M   'P 1'
#
loop_
_entity.id
_entity.type
_entity.pdbx_description
1 polymer ?
#
loop_
_entity_poly.entity_id
_entity_poly.type
_entity_poly.pdbx_seq_one_letter_code
_entity_poly.pdbx_strand_id
1 'polypeptide(L)'
;MSKAIYLGKQALQNPPKAVEGSFLSMDGDRFYKIANYQEMKPFFMSLVSPSDHWLFISSNGGLTAGRVNAESSLFPYYTDDKIIDGAEYTGAKTIIRVLQEDQLLLWEPFSKYGKGFYSTESNLYKNTHGNRLRFEEINLDLKLRFAYEWSFSDRFGILRQAWIENLDDVERSIELLDGIQNILPAGVGS
;
A
#
# COMPACT_ATOMS: atom_id res chain seq x y z
N MET A 1 -20.55 -15.07 -22.47
CA MET A 1 -19.99 -13.70 -22.49
C MET A 1 -20.45 -13.01 -21.20
N SER A 2 -19.55 -12.59 -20.33
CA SER A 2 -19.91 -11.79 -19.17
C SER A 2 -20.34 -10.39 -19.63
N LYS A 3 -21.44 -9.90 -19.11
CA LYS A 3 -21.89 -8.53 -19.40
C LYS A 3 -20.95 -7.55 -18.69
N ALA A 4 -20.56 -6.47 -19.40
CA ALA A 4 -19.81 -5.38 -18.79
C ALA A 4 -20.66 -4.72 -17.67
N ILE A 5 -20.00 -4.43 -16.55
CA ILE A 5 -20.62 -3.72 -15.42
C ILE A 5 -20.25 -2.24 -15.54
N TYR A 6 -21.20 -1.35 -15.33
CA TYR A 6 -21.00 0.10 -15.42
C TYR A 6 -21.30 0.77 -14.08
N LEU A 7 -20.49 1.75 -13.73
CA LEU A 7 -20.77 2.74 -12.70
C LEU A 7 -21.07 4.07 -13.39
N GLY A 8 -22.34 4.43 -13.48
CA GLY A 8 -22.78 5.51 -14.34
C GLY A 8 -22.47 5.21 -15.82
N LYS A 9 -21.64 6.02 -16.47
CA LYS A 9 -21.17 5.83 -17.83
C LYS A 9 -19.82 5.13 -17.96
N GLN A 10 -19.13 4.91 -16.83
CA GLN A 10 -17.80 4.28 -16.76
C GLN A 10 -17.95 2.77 -16.71
N ALA A 11 -17.36 2.06 -17.67
CA ALA A 11 -17.23 0.62 -17.62
C ALA A 11 -16.22 0.22 -16.55
N LEU A 12 -16.59 -0.69 -15.65
CA LEU A 12 -15.65 -1.21 -14.65
C LEU A 12 -14.75 -2.28 -15.27
N GLN A 13 -13.46 -2.09 -15.12
CA GLN A 13 -12.43 -3.03 -15.53
C GLN A 13 -12.06 -3.91 -14.31
N ASN A 14 -12.65 -5.08 -14.23
CA ASN A 14 -12.37 -5.99 -13.11
C ASN A 14 -12.32 -7.45 -13.59
N PRO A 15 -11.40 -7.81 -14.52
CA PRO A 15 -11.17 -9.20 -14.83
C PRO A 15 -10.58 -9.90 -13.61
N PRO A 16 -11.00 -11.14 -13.27
CA PRO A 16 -10.38 -11.91 -12.21
C PRO A 16 -8.90 -12.14 -12.55
N LYS A 17 -8.03 -11.93 -11.56
CA LYS A 17 -6.59 -12.12 -11.71
C LYS A 17 -6.13 -13.28 -10.86
N ALA A 18 -5.23 -14.10 -11.40
CA ALA A 18 -4.61 -15.16 -10.64
C ALA A 18 -3.68 -14.59 -9.56
N VAL A 19 -3.77 -15.14 -8.35
CA VAL A 19 -2.83 -14.86 -7.27
C VAL A 19 -1.66 -15.81 -7.41
N GLU A 20 -0.45 -15.28 -7.49
CA GLU A 20 0.76 -16.07 -7.68
C GLU A 20 1.82 -15.68 -6.65
N GLY A 21 2.49 -16.71 -6.08
CA GLY A 21 3.58 -16.53 -5.13
C GLY A 21 4.92 -16.93 -5.75
N SER A 22 5.96 -16.10 -5.54
CA SER A 22 7.31 -16.40 -6.01
C SER A 22 8.39 -15.77 -5.16
N PHE A 23 9.57 -16.37 -5.13
CA PHE A 23 10.76 -15.75 -4.56
C PHE A 23 11.53 -14.97 -5.62
N LEU A 24 12.08 -13.82 -5.22
CA LEU A 24 12.97 -13.02 -6.06
C LEU A 24 14.04 -12.33 -5.20
N SER A 25 15.10 -11.87 -5.84
CA SER A 25 16.12 -11.01 -5.21
C SER A 25 15.89 -9.58 -5.65
N MET A 26 15.89 -8.66 -4.69
CA MET A 26 15.65 -7.23 -4.92
C MET A 26 16.41 -6.43 -3.84
N ASP A 27 17.10 -5.36 -4.24
CA ASP A 27 17.87 -4.48 -3.35
C ASP A 27 18.88 -5.24 -2.46
N GLY A 28 19.48 -6.31 -2.98
CA GLY A 28 20.45 -7.14 -2.26
C GLY A 28 19.84 -8.12 -1.25
N ASP A 29 18.51 -8.21 -1.18
CA ASP A 29 17.78 -9.05 -0.25
C ASP A 29 16.84 -10.03 -0.98
N ARG A 30 16.43 -11.11 -0.30
CA ARG A 30 15.49 -12.10 -0.84
C ARG A 30 14.09 -11.81 -0.36
N PHE A 31 13.15 -11.66 -1.30
CA PHE A 31 11.74 -11.39 -1.02
C PHE A 31 10.86 -12.54 -1.51
N TYR A 32 9.75 -12.73 -0.80
CA TYR A 32 8.59 -13.44 -1.30
C TYR A 32 7.58 -12.43 -1.84
N LYS A 33 7.23 -12.56 -3.12
CA LYS A 33 6.23 -11.75 -3.82
C LYS A 33 4.92 -12.50 -3.84
N ILE A 34 3.81 -11.79 -3.58
CA ILE A 34 2.45 -12.23 -3.88
C ILE A 34 1.90 -11.26 -4.94
N ALA A 35 1.77 -11.74 -6.17
CA ALA A 35 1.15 -10.98 -7.25
C ALA A 35 -0.37 -11.00 -7.12
N ASN A 36 -1.01 -9.87 -7.40
CA ASN A 36 -2.45 -9.67 -7.31
C ASN A 36 -3.03 -10.00 -5.91
N TYR A 37 -2.29 -9.67 -4.86
CA TYR A 37 -2.67 -9.98 -3.48
C TYR A 37 -4.03 -9.39 -3.07
N GLN A 38 -4.50 -8.33 -3.73
CA GLN A 38 -5.81 -7.71 -3.48
C GLN A 38 -7.00 -8.61 -3.87
N GLU A 39 -6.76 -9.70 -4.61
CA GLU A 39 -7.77 -10.72 -4.88
C GLU A 39 -7.92 -11.73 -3.71
N MET A 40 -7.01 -11.69 -2.73
CA MET A 40 -7.10 -12.46 -1.49
C MET A 40 -7.99 -11.74 -0.48
N LYS A 41 -8.51 -12.49 0.50
CA LYS A 41 -9.03 -11.88 1.72
C LYS A 41 -7.90 -11.17 2.45
N PRO A 42 -8.15 -10.00 3.09
CA PRO A 42 -7.15 -9.33 3.90
C PRO A 42 -6.57 -10.27 4.96
N PHE A 43 -5.27 -10.20 5.15
CA PHE A 43 -4.55 -11.00 6.13
C PHE A 43 -3.55 -10.14 6.92
N PHE A 44 -3.24 -10.61 8.10
CA PHE A 44 -2.39 -9.92 9.06
C PHE A 44 -0.91 -10.26 8.87
N MET A 45 -0.05 -9.26 9.09
CA MET A 45 1.41 -9.40 9.06
C MET A 45 2.04 -8.59 10.19
N SER A 46 3.21 -9.05 10.65
CA SER A 46 4.09 -8.30 11.54
C SER A 46 5.42 -8.05 10.88
N LEU A 47 6.07 -6.93 11.20
CA LEU A 47 7.44 -6.67 10.83
C LEU A 47 8.35 -6.82 12.06
N VAL A 48 9.48 -7.49 11.87
CA VAL A 48 10.51 -7.67 12.90
C VAL A 48 11.40 -6.42 12.92
N SER A 49 11.59 -5.86 14.11
CA SER A 49 12.50 -4.74 14.35
C SER A 49 13.78 -5.20 15.03
N PRO A 50 14.94 -4.60 14.76
CA PRO A 50 16.16 -4.81 15.51
C PRO A 50 16.17 -4.11 16.89
N SER A 51 15.17 -3.28 17.15
CA SER A 51 15.00 -2.49 18.37
C SER A 51 13.65 -2.75 19.02
N ASP A 52 13.25 -1.91 19.96
CA ASP A 52 11.99 -2.00 20.71
C ASP A 52 10.75 -1.47 19.96
N HIS A 53 10.86 -1.25 18.65
CA HIS A 53 9.72 -0.89 17.80
C HIS A 53 8.95 -2.11 17.34
N TRP A 54 7.66 -1.96 17.20
CA TRP A 54 6.76 -2.99 16.67
C TRP A 54 5.84 -2.39 15.59
N LEU A 55 5.50 -3.20 14.60
CA LEU A 55 4.57 -2.83 13.53
C LEU A 55 3.75 -4.05 13.12
N PHE A 56 2.43 -3.88 13.18
CA PHE A 56 1.44 -4.84 12.72
C PHE A 56 0.63 -4.21 11.60
N ILE A 57 0.47 -4.90 10.50
CA ILE A 57 -0.16 -4.38 9.30
C ILE A 57 -0.99 -5.46 8.61
N SER A 58 -2.13 -5.06 8.09
CA SER A 58 -2.93 -5.92 7.22
C SER A 58 -2.54 -5.75 5.75
N SER A 59 -2.82 -6.75 4.95
CA SER A 59 -2.51 -6.70 3.51
C SER A 59 -3.29 -5.62 2.75
N ASN A 60 -4.36 -5.07 3.32
CA ASN A 60 -5.07 -3.92 2.76
C ASN A 60 -4.55 -2.56 3.25
N GLY A 61 -3.41 -2.54 3.99
CA GLY A 61 -2.71 -1.33 4.37
C GLY A 61 -3.07 -0.73 5.73
N GLY A 62 -4.12 -1.23 6.41
CA GLY A 62 -4.42 -0.84 7.78
C GLY A 62 -3.31 -1.28 8.73
N LEU A 63 -2.89 -0.44 9.67
CA LEU A 63 -1.78 -0.75 10.55
C LEU A 63 -1.92 -0.17 11.94
N THR A 64 -1.16 -0.76 12.86
CA THR A 64 -0.78 -0.16 14.13
C THR A 64 0.71 -0.35 14.36
N ALA A 65 1.35 0.60 15.02
CA ALA A 65 2.77 0.57 15.27
C ALA A 65 3.09 1.37 16.52
N GLY A 66 4.21 1.06 17.14
CA GLY A 66 4.64 1.77 18.33
C GLY A 66 6.01 1.33 18.79
N ARG A 67 6.31 1.68 20.03
CA ARG A 67 7.56 1.42 20.70
C ARG A 67 7.30 0.81 22.07
N VAL A 68 8.06 -0.21 22.44
CA VAL A 68 8.03 -0.92 23.74
C VAL A 68 6.69 -1.62 23.99
N ASN A 69 5.59 -0.86 24.14
CA ASN A 69 4.28 -1.38 24.52
C ASN A 69 3.14 -0.61 23.80
N ALA A 70 1.90 -1.00 24.04
CA ALA A 70 0.71 -0.40 23.43
C ALA A 70 0.49 1.07 23.87
N GLU A 71 0.90 1.45 25.08
CA GLU A 71 0.77 2.83 25.58
C GLU A 71 1.66 3.82 24.83
N SER A 72 2.70 3.31 24.16
CA SER A 72 3.61 4.08 23.32
C SER A 72 3.32 3.88 21.83
N SER A 73 2.05 3.68 21.48
CA SER A 73 1.61 3.54 20.09
C SER A 73 1.71 4.86 19.32
N LEU A 74 2.07 4.76 18.04
CA LEU A 74 2.10 5.87 17.08
C LEU A 74 0.77 6.01 16.33
N PHE A 75 -0.05 4.98 16.39
CA PHE A 75 -1.38 4.89 15.78
C PHE A 75 -2.36 4.38 16.83
N PRO A 76 -3.67 4.60 16.67
CA PRO A 76 -4.66 3.97 17.51
C PRO A 76 -4.40 2.47 17.60
N TYR A 77 -4.35 1.92 18.83
CA TYR A 77 -4.10 0.50 19.04
C TYR A 77 -5.40 -0.27 18.84
N TYR A 78 -5.39 -1.16 17.84
CA TYR A 78 -6.53 -1.99 17.49
C TYR A 78 -6.15 -3.48 17.56
N THR A 79 -7.13 -4.31 17.81
CA THR A 79 -7.06 -5.74 17.57
C THR A 79 -6.95 -6.03 16.07
N ASP A 80 -6.55 -7.23 15.68
CA ASP A 80 -6.29 -7.63 14.30
C ASP A 80 -7.47 -7.38 13.35
N ASP A 81 -8.71 -7.63 13.78
CA ASP A 81 -9.93 -7.32 13.03
C ASP A 81 -10.07 -5.80 12.80
N LYS A 82 -9.80 -4.98 13.82
CA LYS A 82 -9.85 -3.51 13.73
C LYS A 82 -8.77 -2.93 12.84
N ILE A 83 -7.59 -3.55 12.78
CA ILE A 83 -6.51 -3.17 11.87
C ILE A 83 -6.97 -3.34 10.41
N ILE A 84 -7.65 -4.45 10.10
CA ILE A 84 -8.21 -4.70 8.76
C ILE A 84 -9.27 -3.64 8.40
N ASP A 85 -10.17 -3.34 9.32
CA ASP A 85 -11.25 -2.36 9.12
C ASP A 85 -10.71 -0.92 9.02
N GLY A 86 -9.57 -0.64 9.65
CA GLY A 86 -8.93 0.67 9.72
C GLY A 86 -8.18 1.12 8.46
N ALA A 87 -8.09 0.30 7.41
CA ALA A 87 -7.23 0.53 6.24
C ALA A 87 -7.44 1.88 5.53
N GLU A 88 -8.65 2.43 5.54
CA GLU A 88 -8.93 3.68 4.83
C GLU A 88 -8.59 4.95 5.64
N TYR A 89 -8.34 4.83 6.93
CA TYR A 89 -8.07 5.99 7.80
C TYR A 89 -6.85 5.84 8.69
N THR A 90 -6.08 4.76 8.57
CA THR A 90 -4.85 4.56 9.35
C THR A 90 -3.75 4.05 8.46
N GLY A 91 -2.58 4.67 8.51
CA GLY A 91 -1.40 4.25 7.75
C GLY A 91 -1.16 5.07 6.49
N ALA A 92 -0.61 4.43 5.46
CA ALA A 92 -0.23 5.10 4.22
C ALA A 92 -1.43 5.58 3.43
N LYS A 93 -1.36 6.81 2.92
CA LYS A 93 -2.36 7.38 2.03
C LYS A 93 -1.67 8.15 0.91
N THR A 94 -2.06 7.85 -0.32
CA THR A 94 -1.47 8.47 -1.50
C THR A 94 -2.58 8.85 -2.46
N ILE A 95 -2.51 10.07 -3.00
CA ILE A 95 -3.42 10.57 -4.03
C ILE A 95 -2.55 11.15 -5.14
N ILE A 96 -2.76 10.71 -6.36
CA ILE A 96 -2.03 11.14 -7.54
C ILE A 96 -3.02 11.74 -8.53
N ARG A 97 -2.75 12.95 -8.98
CA ARG A 97 -3.45 13.57 -10.08
C ARG A 97 -2.52 13.60 -11.29
N VAL A 98 -2.97 13.05 -12.40
CA VAL A 98 -2.22 12.99 -13.66
C VAL A 98 -2.87 13.92 -14.64
N LEU A 99 -2.12 14.92 -15.12
CA LEU A 99 -2.58 15.79 -16.19
C LEU A 99 -2.35 15.08 -17.53
N GLN A 100 -3.43 14.82 -18.24
CA GLN A 100 -3.39 14.20 -19.57
C GLN A 100 -4.30 14.99 -20.52
N GLU A 101 -3.70 15.63 -21.53
CA GLU A 101 -4.40 16.58 -22.40
C GLU A 101 -5.12 17.66 -21.58
N ASP A 102 -6.43 17.80 -21.72
CA ASP A 102 -7.26 18.74 -20.96
C ASP A 102 -8.00 18.07 -19.78
N GLN A 103 -7.58 16.85 -19.39
CA GLN A 103 -8.20 16.09 -18.32
C GLN A 103 -7.26 15.94 -17.12
N LEU A 104 -7.83 16.01 -15.92
CA LEU A 104 -7.17 15.69 -14.68
C LEU A 104 -7.68 14.33 -14.20
N LEU A 105 -6.85 13.31 -14.31
CA LEU A 105 -7.16 11.95 -13.92
C LEU A 105 -6.71 11.71 -12.47
N LEU A 106 -7.63 11.23 -11.64
CA LEU A 106 -7.35 10.92 -10.23
C LEU A 106 -7.05 9.43 -10.08
N TRP A 107 -5.92 9.12 -9.46
CA TRP A 107 -5.55 7.77 -9.04
C TRP A 107 -5.18 7.76 -7.57
N GLU A 108 -5.84 6.91 -6.82
CA GLU A 108 -5.56 6.63 -5.43
C GLU A 108 -5.10 5.16 -5.32
N PRO A 109 -3.76 4.92 -5.31
CA PRO A 109 -3.22 3.56 -5.24
C PRO A 109 -3.72 2.82 -4.00
N PHE A 110 -3.98 1.53 -4.17
CA PHE A 110 -4.44 0.59 -3.12
C PHE A 110 -5.85 0.85 -2.57
N SER A 111 -6.53 1.91 -3.01
CA SER A 111 -7.88 2.23 -2.53
C SER A 111 -8.92 1.23 -3.05
N LYS A 112 -9.73 0.72 -2.13
CA LYS A 112 -10.87 -0.13 -2.50
C LYS A 112 -11.96 0.64 -3.27
N TYR A 113 -12.05 1.96 -3.08
CA TYR A 113 -13.02 2.81 -3.76
C TYR A 113 -12.66 3.08 -5.21
N GLY A 114 -11.36 2.99 -5.55
CA GLY A 114 -10.86 3.10 -6.92
C GLY A 114 -10.89 1.80 -7.72
N LYS A 115 -11.27 0.67 -7.08
CA LYS A 115 -11.24 -0.65 -7.72
C LYS A 115 -12.17 -0.68 -8.96
N GLY A 116 -11.59 -1.02 -10.11
CA GLY A 116 -12.31 -1.16 -11.36
C GLY A 116 -12.39 0.12 -12.22
N PHE A 117 -11.95 1.29 -11.73
CA PHE A 117 -11.82 2.48 -12.58
C PHE A 117 -10.63 2.39 -13.52
N TYR A 118 -9.58 1.73 -13.08
CA TYR A 118 -8.36 1.47 -13.84
C TYR A 118 -8.06 -0.03 -13.89
N SER A 119 -7.33 -0.44 -14.92
CA SER A 119 -6.70 -1.75 -14.97
C SER A 119 -5.41 -1.69 -14.16
N THR A 120 -5.40 -2.31 -12.98
CA THR A 120 -4.26 -2.27 -12.06
C THR A 120 -3.74 -3.65 -11.73
N GLU A 121 -2.44 -3.77 -11.44
CA GLU A 121 -1.81 -4.94 -10.83
C GLU A 121 -1.30 -4.57 -9.45
N SER A 122 -1.57 -5.40 -8.45
CA SER A 122 -1.14 -5.16 -7.08
C SER A 122 -0.22 -6.27 -6.59
N ASN A 123 0.96 -5.89 -6.10
CA ASN A 123 1.98 -6.81 -5.64
C ASN A 123 2.37 -6.51 -4.20
N LEU A 124 2.56 -7.55 -3.42
CA LEU A 124 3.03 -7.49 -2.04
C LEU A 124 4.36 -8.24 -1.93
N TYR A 125 5.35 -7.61 -1.30
CA TYR A 125 6.67 -8.20 -1.13
C TYR A 125 7.06 -8.16 0.34
N LYS A 126 7.44 -9.30 0.90
CA LYS A 126 8.03 -9.37 2.24
C LYS A 126 9.37 -10.07 2.16
N ASN A 127 10.41 -9.46 2.76
CA ASN A 127 11.72 -10.10 2.74
C ASN A 127 11.79 -11.29 3.71
N THR A 128 12.75 -12.18 3.49
CA THR A 128 12.90 -13.41 4.28
C THR A 128 13.30 -13.15 5.72
N HIS A 129 13.89 -11.99 6.03
CA HIS A 129 14.19 -11.56 7.40
C HIS A 129 12.97 -11.01 8.14
N GLY A 130 11.87 -10.69 7.42
CA GLY A 130 10.63 -10.22 8.01
C GLY A 130 10.63 -8.76 8.48
N ASN A 131 11.66 -7.98 8.13
CA ASN A 131 11.83 -6.58 8.55
C ASN A 131 11.57 -5.56 7.45
N ARG A 132 11.21 -6.00 6.23
CA ARG A 132 10.84 -5.15 5.08
C ARG A 132 9.56 -5.67 4.44
N LEU A 133 8.63 -4.75 4.20
CA LEU A 133 7.34 -5.04 3.57
C LEU A 133 7.03 -3.95 2.56
N ARG A 134 6.92 -4.34 1.26
CA ARG A 134 6.64 -3.41 0.16
C ARG A 134 5.29 -3.72 -0.46
N PHE A 135 4.51 -2.68 -0.65
CA PHE A 135 3.29 -2.65 -1.44
C PHE A 135 3.57 -1.97 -2.77
N GLU A 136 3.06 -2.52 -3.84
CA GLU A 136 3.22 -1.99 -5.20
C GLU A 136 1.89 -2.07 -5.94
N GLU A 137 1.50 -1.00 -6.60
CA GLU A 137 0.41 -0.99 -7.56
C GLU A 137 0.88 -0.40 -8.89
N ILE A 138 0.58 -1.11 -9.97
CA ILE A 138 0.87 -0.70 -11.34
C ILE A 138 -0.46 -0.33 -11.99
N ASN A 139 -0.61 0.93 -12.38
CA ASN A 139 -1.74 1.39 -13.16
C ASN A 139 -1.39 1.27 -14.65
N LEU A 140 -2.00 0.30 -15.33
CA LEU A 140 -1.71 -0.03 -16.73
C LEU A 140 -2.26 1.02 -17.70
N ASP A 141 -3.35 1.70 -17.34
CA ASP A 141 -3.97 2.72 -18.17
C ASP A 141 -3.19 4.03 -18.10
N LEU A 142 -2.71 4.42 -16.93
CA LEU A 142 -1.88 5.60 -16.70
C LEU A 142 -0.40 5.33 -16.97
N LYS A 143 0.00 4.06 -17.09
CA LYS A 143 1.40 3.61 -17.21
C LYS A 143 2.29 4.18 -16.10
N LEU A 144 1.79 4.13 -14.88
CA LEU A 144 2.48 4.54 -13.67
C LEU A 144 2.59 3.38 -12.69
N ARG A 145 3.72 3.31 -12.00
CA ARG A 145 3.93 2.43 -10.86
C ARG A 145 4.08 3.27 -9.61
N PHE A 146 3.32 2.94 -8.58
CA PHE A 146 3.53 3.48 -7.25
C PHE A 146 3.84 2.34 -6.28
N ALA A 147 4.86 2.53 -5.45
CA ALA A 147 5.22 1.58 -4.41
C ALA A 147 5.60 2.31 -3.12
N TYR A 148 5.33 1.67 -1.99
CA TYR A 148 5.89 2.08 -0.70
C TYR A 148 6.35 0.88 0.11
N GLU A 149 7.33 1.11 0.97
CA GLU A 149 7.92 0.08 1.81
C GLU A 149 7.98 0.54 3.26
N TRP A 150 7.61 -0.35 4.16
CA TRP A 150 7.85 -0.24 5.59
C TRP A 150 9.11 -1.01 5.96
N SER A 151 9.97 -0.38 6.76
CA SER A 151 11.20 -0.96 7.28
C SER A 151 11.58 -0.31 8.61
N PHE A 152 12.72 -0.72 9.17
CA PHE A 152 13.24 -0.17 10.42
C PHE A 152 14.65 0.38 10.27
N SER A 153 14.98 1.34 11.12
CA SER A 153 16.31 1.93 11.23
C SER A 153 16.64 2.14 12.71
N ASP A 154 17.89 1.86 13.08
CA ASP A 154 18.38 2.11 14.44
C ASP A 154 18.33 3.59 14.83
N ARG A 155 18.46 4.48 13.85
CA ARG A 155 18.47 5.92 14.07
C ARG A 155 17.08 6.55 14.09
N PHE A 156 16.19 6.12 13.18
CA PHE A 156 14.91 6.79 12.93
C PHE A 156 13.69 5.96 13.33
N GLY A 157 13.90 4.72 13.81
CA GLY A 157 12.84 3.81 14.15
C GLY A 157 12.11 3.28 12.92
N ILE A 158 10.80 3.50 12.84
CA ILE A 158 9.96 3.04 11.74
C ILE A 158 10.15 3.97 10.54
N LEU A 159 10.45 3.38 9.38
CA LEU A 159 10.62 4.09 8.11
C LEU A 159 9.49 3.72 7.14
N ARG A 160 8.99 4.72 6.43
CA ARG A 160 8.21 4.54 5.22
C ARG A 160 8.91 5.25 4.07
N GLN A 161 9.22 4.52 3.02
CA GLN A 161 9.76 5.06 1.77
C GLN A 161 8.72 4.83 0.67
N ALA A 162 8.61 5.78 -0.27
CA ALA A 162 7.70 5.68 -1.40
C ALA A 162 8.40 6.04 -2.71
N TRP A 163 7.96 5.42 -3.80
CA TRP A 163 8.49 5.61 -5.15
C TRP A 163 7.32 5.74 -6.12
N ILE A 164 7.48 6.63 -7.07
CA ILE A 164 6.64 6.70 -8.26
C ILE A 164 7.54 6.56 -9.48
N GLU A 165 7.08 5.78 -10.46
CA GLU A 165 7.81 5.51 -11.69
C GLU A 165 6.89 5.69 -12.88
N ASN A 166 7.36 6.43 -13.88
CA ASN A 166 6.73 6.52 -15.19
C ASN A 166 7.18 5.31 -16.03
N LEU A 167 6.24 4.48 -16.43
CA LEU A 167 6.48 3.28 -17.25
C LEU A 167 6.30 3.57 -18.76
N ASP A 168 6.00 4.81 -19.09
CA ASP A 168 5.86 5.28 -20.47
C ASP A 168 7.13 5.99 -20.94
N ASP A 169 7.34 6.04 -22.26
CA ASP A 169 8.39 6.84 -22.88
C ASP A 169 8.01 8.34 -22.99
N VAL A 170 6.76 8.68 -22.66
CA VAL A 170 6.24 10.06 -22.69
C VAL A 170 6.29 10.66 -21.29
N GLU A 171 6.77 11.90 -21.20
CA GLU A 171 6.75 12.68 -19.95
C GLU A 171 5.33 12.84 -19.42
N ARG A 172 5.16 12.67 -18.10
CA ARG A 172 3.89 12.80 -17.39
C ARG A 172 3.95 13.92 -16.37
N SER A 173 3.03 14.85 -16.44
CA SER A 173 2.84 15.84 -15.38
C SER A 173 1.92 15.29 -14.30
N ILE A 174 2.38 15.25 -13.06
CA ILE A 174 1.64 14.74 -11.92
C ILE A 174 1.64 15.71 -10.76
N GLU A 175 0.59 15.65 -9.95
CA GLU A 175 0.54 16.24 -8.62
C GLU A 175 0.37 15.11 -7.61
N LEU A 176 1.22 15.08 -6.59
CA LEU A 176 1.29 13.99 -5.61
C LEU A 176 1.03 14.51 -4.21
N LEU A 177 0.05 13.93 -3.54
CA LEU A 177 -0.09 13.96 -2.09
C LEU A 177 0.25 12.56 -1.57
N ASP A 178 1.31 12.45 -0.77
CA ASP A 178 1.74 11.18 -0.16
C ASP A 178 2.09 11.39 1.30
N GLY A 179 1.67 10.47 2.16
CA GLY A 179 1.94 10.57 3.58
C GLY A 179 1.37 9.44 4.42
N ILE A 180 1.30 9.72 5.70
CA ILE A 180 0.77 8.83 6.72
C ILE A 180 -0.35 9.56 7.45
N GLN A 181 -1.47 8.90 7.61
CA GLN A 181 -2.64 9.45 8.29
C GLN A 181 -2.84 8.83 9.67
N ASN A 182 -3.53 9.59 10.53
CA ASN A 182 -3.94 9.16 11.87
C ASN A 182 -2.77 8.83 12.82
N ILE A 183 -1.69 9.62 12.74
CA ILE A 183 -0.57 9.52 13.69
C ILE A 183 -0.97 10.19 15.00
N LEU A 184 -0.80 9.48 16.11
CA LEU A 184 -1.03 10.01 17.44
C LEU A 184 0.14 10.92 17.85
N PRO A 185 -0.14 12.15 18.36
CA PRO A 185 0.88 12.96 18.98
C PRO A 185 1.46 12.28 20.23
N ALA A 186 2.73 12.53 20.52
CA ALA A 186 3.37 11.99 21.73
C ALA A 186 2.63 12.41 23.00
N GLY A 187 2.35 11.44 23.89
CA GLY A 187 1.65 11.67 25.15
C GLY A 187 0.13 11.79 25.05
N VAL A 188 -0.45 11.57 23.89
CA VAL A 188 -1.90 11.44 23.71
C VAL A 188 -2.26 9.97 23.77
N GLY A 189 -3.16 9.59 24.71
CA GLY A 189 -3.71 8.24 24.77
C GLY A 189 -4.62 7.94 23.58
N SER A 190 -4.65 6.68 23.18
CA SER A 190 -5.53 6.15 22.13
C SER A 190 -6.97 5.98 22.63
#